data_b4314a7b40f7c84de9a28fb8a9ca6499
#
_entry.id   b4314a7b40f7c84de9a28fb8a9ca6499
#
_cell.length_a   1.000
_cell.length_b   1.000
_cell.length_c   1.000
_cell.angle_alpha   90.00
_cell.angle_beta   90.00
_cell.angle_gamma   90.00
#
_symmetry.space_group_name_H-M   'P 1'
#
loop_
_entity.id
_entity.type
_entity.pdbx_description
1 polymer ?
#
loop_
_entity_poly.entity_id
_entity_poly.type
_entity_poly.pdbx_seq_one_letter_code
_entity_poly.pdbx_strand_id
1 'polypeptide(L)'
;MSSLISENDYKAIENAVEAHREMTLVRVLGSYKLSVAVTPAPSVWGIPMLVQVREQNGSNYAVKNCASVAELRDYLSKWHFPMPRPLCPSTR
;
A
#
# COMPACT_ATOMS: atom_id res chain seq x y z
N MET A 1 -5.80 17.68 -2.96
CA MET A 1 -4.71 16.78 -3.33
C MET A 1 -5.24 15.39 -3.57
N SER A 2 -5.03 14.90 -4.73
CA SER A 2 -5.52 13.56 -5.03
C SER A 2 -4.41 12.53 -4.81
N SER A 3 -4.82 11.33 -4.47
CA SER A 3 -3.88 10.22 -4.38
C SER A 3 -4.28 9.17 -5.40
N LEU A 4 -3.40 8.25 -5.64
CA LEU A 4 -3.69 7.16 -6.57
C LEU A 4 -4.72 6.19 -6.00
N ILE A 5 -4.85 6.15 -4.68
CA ILE A 5 -5.81 5.27 -4.03
C ILE A 5 -7.02 6.09 -3.61
N SER A 6 -8.17 5.75 -4.15
CA SER A 6 -9.41 6.46 -3.85
C SER A 6 -10.11 5.84 -2.63
N GLU A 7 -11.14 6.52 -2.14
CA GLU A 7 -11.93 5.95 -1.05
C GLU A 7 -12.58 4.64 -1.46
N ASN A 8 -13.01 4.55 -2.71
CA ASN A 8 -13.59 3.29 -3.19
C ASN A 8 -12.57 2.17 -3.17
N ASP A 9 -11.31 2.51 -3.50
CA ASP A 9 -10.24 1.52 -3.44
C ASP A 9 -10.02 1.05 -2.01
N TYR A 10 -10.03 1.97 -1.05
CA TYR A 10 -9.89 1.59 0.35
C TYR A 10 -11.02 0.69 0.79
N LYS A 11 -12.25 0.99 0.37
CA LYS A 11 -13.39 0.17 0.73
C LYS A 11 -13.26 -1.24 0.13
N ALA A 12 -12.77 -1.32 -1.09
CA ALA A 12 -12.57 -2.63 -1.72
C ALA A 12 -11.53 -3.44 -0.95
N ILE A 13 -10.47 -2.77 -0.51
CA ILE A 13 -9.43 -3.45 0.27
C ILE A 13 -10.00 -3.90 1.62
N GLU A 14 -10.77 -3.03 2.28
CA GLU A 14 -11.40 -3.40 3.55
C GLU A 14 -12.31 -4.61 3.39
N ASN A 15 -13.11 -4.62 2.32
CA ASN A 15 -14.00 -5.74 2.07
C ASN A 15 -13.23 -7.02 1.86
N ALA A 16 -12.12 -6.96 1.15
CA ALA A 16 -11.29 -8.13 0.92
C ALA A 16 -10.71 -8.64 2.23
N VAL A 17 -10.25 -7.74 3.08
CA VAL A 17 -9.69 -8.13 4.37
C VAL A 17 -10.76 -8.80 5.23
N GLU A 18 -11.95 -8.20 5.30
CA GLU A 18 -13.02 -8.74 6.11
C GLU A 18 -13.53 -10.06 5.59
N ALA A 19 -13.54 -10.22 4.27
CA ALA A 19 -14.00 -11.45 3.66
C ALA A 19 -12.90 -12.50 3.55
N HIS A 20 -11.69 -12.18 3.99
CA HIS A 20 -10.53 -13.05 3.90
C HIS A 20 -10.28 -13.47 2.45
N ARG A 21 -10.41 -12.51 1.53
CA ARG A 21 -10.19 -12.77 0.12
C ARG A 21 -8.92 -12.07 -0.34
N GLU A 22 -8.23 -12.73 -1.25
CA GLU A 22 -7.05 -12.12 -1.84
C GLU A 22 -7.47 -11.14 -2.93
N MET A 23 -6.73 -10.04 -3.01
CA MET A 23 -6.91 -9.11 -4.11
C MET A 23 -5.63 -8.35 -4.34
N THR A 24 -5.50 -7.79 -5.51
CA THR A 24 -4.34 -6.95 -5.85
C THR A 24 -4.84 -5.74 -6.60
N LEU A 25 -4.33 -4.59 -6.20
CA LEU A 25 -4.65 -3.32 -6.81
C LEU A 25 -3.35 -2.67 -7.27
N VAL A 26 -3.32 -2.23 -8.53
CA VAL A 26 -2.13 -1.60 -9.08
C VAL A 26 -2.50 -0.25 -9.67
N ARG A 27 -1.72 0.76 -9.34
CA ARG A 27 -1.88 2.10 -9.90
C ARG A 27 -0.53 2.59 -10.36
N VAL A 28 -0.55 3.28 -11.48
CA VAL A 28 0.68 3.78 -12.11
C VAL A 28 0.51 5.27 -12.40
N LEU A 29 1.54 6.03 -12.08
CA LEU A 29 1.59 7.45 -12.41
C LEU A 29 3.00 7.75 -12.88
N GLY A 30 3.15 7.90 -14.20
CA GLY A 30 4.48 8.10 -14.76
C GLY A 30 5.37 6.92 -14.48
N SER A 31 6.51 7.18 -13.88
CA SER A 31 7.44 6.14 -13.49
C SER A 31 7.14 5.54 -12.13
N TYR A 32 6.15 6.07 -11.44
CA TYR A 32 5.78 5.59 -10.11
C TYR A 32 4.70 4.52 -10.22
N LYS A 33 4.91 3.42 -9.54
CA LYS A 33 3.97 2.30 -9.53
C LYS A 33 3.69 1.91 -8.09
N LEU A 34 2.41 1.86 -7.76
CA LEU A 34 1.95 1.47 -6.43
C LEU A 34 1.11 0.23 -6.55
N SER A 35 1.45 -0.79 -5.78
CA SER A 35 0.68 -2.03 -5.73
C SER A 35 0.25 -2.28 -4.29
N VAL A 36 -1.00 -2.66 -4.11
CA VAL A 36 -1.52 -3.06 -2.81
C VAL A 36 -2.07 -4.46 -2.97
N ALA A 37 -1.56 -5.39 -2.17
CA ALA A 37 -2.00 -6.77 -2.24
C ALA A 37 -2.54 -7.20 -0.89
N VAL A 38 -3.69 -7.86 -0.90
CA VAL A 38 -4.29 -8.46 0.28
C VAL A 38 -4.09 -9.95 0.17
N THR A 39 -3.35 -10.54 1.11
CA THR A 39 -3.03 -11.96 1.08
C THR A 39 -3.17 -12.54 2.48
N PRO A 40 -3.29 -13.87 2.59
CA PRO A 40 -3.32 -14.48 3.92
C PRO A 40 -2.02 -14.21 4.66
N ALA A 41 -2.14 -13.82 5.91
CA ALA A 41 -0.98 -13.50 6.72
C ALA A 41 -0.39 -14.76 7.33
N PRO A 42 0.93 -14.74 7.64
CA PRO A 42 1.51 -15.85 8.39
C PRO A 42 0.82 -15.97 9.75
N SER A 43 0.63 -17.20 10.19
CA SER A 43 -0.11 -17.42 11.43
C SER A 43 0.58 -16.80 12.63
N VAL A 44 1.90 -16.62 12.57
CA VAL A 44 2.65 -16.04 13.69
C VAL A 44 2.32 -14.57 13.89
N TRP A 45 1.67 -13.92 12.91
CA TRP A 45 1.35 -12.50 13.00
C TRP A 45 0.08 -12.24 13.79
N GLY A 46 -0.73 -13.26 14.00
CA GLY A 46 -1.96 -13.11 14.78
C GLY A 46 -3.08 -12.39 14.04
N ILE A 47 -2.95 -12.20 12.73
CA ILE A 47 -4.00 -11.59 11.92
C ILE A 47 -4.29 -12.51 10.74
N PRO A 48 -5.54 -12.51 10.24
CA PRO A 48 -5.88 -13.41 9.14
C PRO A 48 -5.36 -12.96 7.79
N MET A 49 -5.35 -11.64 7.55
CA MET A 49 -4.93 -11.13 6.25
C MET A 49 -3.87 -10.06 6.42
N LEU A 50 -3.05 -9.95 5.42
CA LEU A 50 -1.95 -8.99 5.38
C LEU A 50 -2.18 -8.04 4.20
N VAL A 51 -2.01 -6.75 4.44
CA VAL A 51 -2.07 -5.75 3.38
C VAL A 51 -0.64 -5.32 3.09
N GLN A 52 -0.14 -5.68 1.93
CA GLN A 52 1.23 -5.36 1.55
C GLN A 52 1.24 -4.29 0.50
N VAL A 53 2.01 -3.25 0.73
CA VAL A 53 2.17 -2.14 -0.20
C VAL A 53 3.54 -2.24 -0.83
N ARG A 54 3.57 -2.19 -2.16
CA ARG A 54 4.83 -2.17 -2.91
C ARG A 54 4.87 -0.90 -3.72
N GLU A 55 5.97 -0.20 -3.62
CA GLU A 55 6.15 1.05 -4.34
C GLU A 55 7.42 0.97 -5.16
N GLN A 56 7.33 1.45 -6.38
CA GLN A 56 8.50 1.48 -7.26
C GLN A 56 8.50 2.80 -8.02
N ASN A 57 9.64 3.46 -8.04
CA ASN A 57 9.79 4.71 -8.77
C ASN A 57 11.17 4.67 -9.42
N GLY A 58 11.17 4.35 -10.71
CA GLY A 58 12.43 4.13 -11.40
C GLY A 58 13.14 2.92 -10.81
N SER A 59 14.34 3.12 -10.31
CA SER A 59 15.10 2.04 -9.68
C SER A 59 14.86 1.94 -8.19
N ASN A 60 14.10 2.86 -7.60
CA ASN A 60 13.79 2.82 -6.19
C ASN A 60 12.62 1.90 -5.92
N TYR A 61 12.70 1.15 -4.83
CA TYR A 61 11.71 0.14 -4.54
C TYR A 61 11.54 0.03 -3.02
N ALA A 62 10.31 -0.05 -2.56
CA ALA A 62 10.01 -0.17 -1.15
C ALA A 62 8.80 -1.08 -0.95
N VAL A 63 8.80 -1.79 0.16
CA VAL A 63 7.71 -2.68 0.54
C VAL A 63 7.34 -2.38 1.98
N LYS A 64 6.05 -2.29 2.24
CA LYS A 64 5.54 -2.07 3.58
C LYS A 64 4.43 -3.08 3.85
N ASN A 65 4.53 -3.79 4.97
CA ASN A 65 3.49 -4.72 5.39
C ASN A 65 2.62 -4.04 6.43
N CYS A 66 1.31 -4.06 6.20
CA CYS A 66 0.36 -3.43 7.10
C CYS A 66 -0.56 -4.49 7.66
N ALA A 67 -0.86 -4.39 8.94
CA ALA A 67 -1.74 -5.34 9.61
C ALA A 67 -3.21 -5.02 9.34
N SER A 68 -3.51 -3.81 8.89
CA SER A 68 -4.90 -3.40 8.69
C SER A 68 -4.95 -2.27 7.65
N VAL A 69 -6.17 -1.98 7.21
CA VAL A 69 -6.38 -0.87 6.29
C VAL A 69 -6.09 0.46 6.99
N ALA A 70 -6.31 0.52 8.29
CA ALA A 70 -5.99 1.74 9.02
C ALA A 70 -4.50 2.05 8.95
N GLU A 71 -3.65 1.03 9.06
CA GLU A 71 -2.22 1.22 8.90
C GLU A 71 -1.87 1.63 7.48
N LEU A 72 -2.57 1.06 6.50
CA LEU A 72 -2.35 1.42 5.11
C LEU A 72 -2.68 2.90 4.89
N ARG A 73 -3.83 3.35 5.39
CA ARG A 73 -4.22 4.76 5.25
C ARG A 73 -3.19 5.66 5.91
N ASP A 74 -2.75 5.30 7.11
CA ASP A 74 -1.77 6.09 7.83
C ASP A 74 -0.47 6.18 7.06
N TYR A 75 -0.03 5.06 6.53
CA TYR A 75 1.21 5.03 5.75
C TYR A 75 1.11 5.92 4.51
N LEU A 76 0.01 5.77 3.76
CA LEU A 76 -0.15 6.52 2.53
C LEU A 76 -0.46 7.98 2.77
N SER A 77 -1.05 8.31 3.91
CA SER A 77 -1.35 9.71 4.21
C SER A 77 -0.09 10.53 4.44
N LYS A 78 1.01 9.85 4.76
CA LYS A 78 2.29 10.52 4.94
C LYS A 78 3.06 10.66 3.65
N TRP A 79 2.55 10.12 2.56
CA TRP A 79 3.12 10.28 1.24
C TRP A 79 2.49 11.48 0.56
N HIS A 80 3.23 12.09 -0.27
CA HIS A 80 2.70 13.16 -1.10
C HIS A 80 2.86 12.75 -2.55
N PHE A 81 1.80 12.18 -3.10
CA PHE A 81 1.79 11.84 -4.49
C PHE A 81 1.71 13.08 -5.34
N PRO A 82 2.31 13.08 -6.49
CA PRO A 82 3.18 12.03 -7.02
C PRO A 82 4.60 12.17 -6.52
N MET A 83 4.78 12.91 -5.47
CA MET A 83 6.06 13.19 -4.88
C MET A 83 6.38 12.15 -3.87
N PRO A 84 7.01 11.05 -4.24
CA PRO A 84 7.36 10.06 -3.25
C PRO A 84 8.35 10.67 -2.29
N ARG A 85 8.22 10.32 -1.05
CA ARG A 85 9.23 10.77 -0.10
C ARG A 85 10.55 10.16 -0.49
N PRO A 86 11.64 10.80 -0.13
CA PRO A 86 12.95 10.27 -0.47
C PRO A 86 13.13 8.90 0.14
N LEU A 87 13.43 7.94 -0.70
CA LEU A 87 13.79 6.64 -0.21
C LEU A 87 15.19 6.63 0.33
N CYS A 88 15.99 7.53 -0.18
CA CYS A 88 17.26 7.83 0.42
C CYS A 88 17.05 9.03 1.27
N PRO A 89 17.42 8.98 2.41
CA PRO A 89 17.33 10.16 3.23
C PRO A 89 18.31 11.20 2.72
N SER A 90 18.36 11.34 2.05
CA SER A 90 18.84 12.05 1.60
C SER A 90 19.38 12.88 1.54
N THR A 91 19.60 12.72 1.38
CA THR A 91 19.87 13.19 1.34
C THR A 91 20.07 14.26 1.57
N ARG A 92 20.36 14.46 1.87
CA ARG A 92 20.39 15.19 2.24
C ARG A 92 20.72 15.45 2.72
#